data_79dd15dc9972e4eee73159b5354118c6
#
_entry.id   79dd15dc9972e4eee73159b5354118c6
#
_cell.length_a   1.000
_cell.length_b   1.000
_cell.length_c   1.000
_cell.angle_alpha   90.00
_cell.angle_beta   90.00
_cell.angle_gamma   90.00
#
_symmetry.space_group_name_H-M   'P 1'
#
loop_
_entity.id
_entity.type
_entity.pdbx_description
1 polymer ?
#
loop_
_entity_poly.entity_id
_entity_poly.type
_entity_poly.pdbx_seq_one_letter_code
_entity_poly.pdbx_strand_id
1 'polypeptide(L)'
;MTKIAFMFPGQGSFEPGMGVEIAEAHPEAMAVYDAGSKAAGLDLRRLCFSGSAEELMETEVQQPTLVATSLAINAALRARGVVPDYVVGHSVGEFSALGAAGSIGISEAIALVRERGLAMAAAAKERPGSMAAILGLADEAVEALCRKISNVWPANYNCPGQLVISGKTEAVDEACSEAQREGARRAIRLRVSGAFHSPFVENAAVRLRPAIDKIDFKVPTAQFVSTVTAKLEDVQRYRSLLIEQLTAPVRFTQAARELIGHGATTFVEVGPGNVLSGLLKRIDSSVQALPVNDLASLDAAAARLG
;
A
#
# COMPACT_ATOMS: atom_id res chain seq x y z
N MET A 1 -24.05 3.16 14.47
CA MET A 1 -23.73 3.57 13.09
C MET A 1 -22.66 2.63 12.56
N THR A 2 -22.75 2.24 11.31
CA THR A 2 -21.75 1.42 10.64
C THR A 2 -20.46 2.23 10.47
N LYS A 3 -19.33 1.75 10.96
CA LYS A 3 -18.04 2.41 10.78
C LYS A 3 -17.39 1.97 9.47
N ILE A 4 -16.87 2.94 8.73
CA ILE A 4 -16.28 2.76 7.40
C ILE A 4 -14.76 2.89 7.51
N ALA A 5 -14.03 1.90 6.98
CA ALA A 5 -12.59 1.94 6.84
C ALA A 5 -12.21 2.03 5.36
N PHE A 6 -11.36 2.99 4.99
CA PHE A 6 -10.76 3.02 3.66
C PHE A 6 -9.43 2.28 3.67
N MET A 7 -9.25 1.38 2.72
CA MET A 7 -8.03 0.63 2.47
C MET A 7 -7.37 1.14 1.19
N PHE A 8 -6.08 1.43 1.24
CA PHE A 8 -5.33 1.92 0.08
C PHE A 8 -4.31 0.88 -0.39
N PRO A 9 -4.40 0.46 -1.67
CA PRO A 9 -3.55 -0.60 -2.19
C PRO A 9 -2.08 -0.21 -2.24
N GLY A 10 -1.24 -1.23 -2.24
CA GLY A 10 0.19 -1.14 -2.37
C GLY A 10 0.70 -1.45 -3.77
N GLN A 11 2.03 -1.50 -3.89
CA GLN A 11 2.72 -1.84 -5.13
C GLN A 11 2.24 -3.19 -5.69
N GLY A 12 2.05 -3.25 -7.01
CA GLY A 12 1.52 -4.41 -7.72
C GLY A 12 0.02 -4.34 -8.06
N SER A 13 -0.70 -3.33 -7.56
CA SER A 13 -2.14 -3.14 -7.87
C SER A 13 -2.40 -2.25 -9.09
N PHE A 14 -1.36 -1.82 -9.81
CA PHE A 14 -1.49 -0.96 -10.97
C PHE A 14 -2.08 -1.71 -12.18
N GLU A 15 -2.73 -0.94 -13.05
CA GLU A 15 -3.17 -1.38 -14.37
C GLU A 15 -3.16 -0.18 -15.36
N PRO A 16 -2.81 -0.39 -16.65
CA PRO A 16 -2.92 0.65 -17.66
C PRO A 16 -4.37 1.16 -17.76
N GLY A 17 -4.54 2.49 -17.80
CA GLY A 17 -5.87 3.11 -17.84
C GLY A 17 -6.49 3.36 -16.46
N MET A 18 -5.78 3.04 -15.37
CA MET A 18 -6.31 3.22 -14.01
C MET A 18 -6.76 4.65 -13.73
N GLY A 19 -8.01 4.80 -13.26
CA GLY A 19 -8.60 6.05 -12.83
C GLY A 19 -9.05 7.00 -13.95
N VAL A 20 -8.88 6.67 -15.24
CA VAL A 20 -9.22 7.56 -16.36
C VAL A 20 -10.71 7.92 -16.38
N GLU A 21 -11.61 6.94 -16.29
CA GLU A 21 -13.06 7.16 -16.33
C GLU A 21 -13.54 8.04 -15.18
N ILE A 22 -13.00 7.81 -13.98
CA ILE A 22 -13.33 8.63 -12.80
C ILE A 22 -12.80 10.06 -12.97
N ALA A 23 -11.57 10.23 -13.48
CA ALA A 23 -10.98 11.55 -13.69
C ALA A 23 -11.73 12.36 -14.77
N GLU A 24 -12.22 11.70 -15.82
CA GLU A 24 -13.02 12.34 -16.87
C GLU A 24 -14.42 12.75 -16.39
N ALA A 25 -15.02 11.96 -15.48
CA ALA A 25 -16.35 12.23 -14.93
C ALA A 25 -16.32 13.21 -13.73
N HIS A 26 -15.20 13.33 -13.03
CA HIS A 26 -15.07 14.07 -11.76
C HIS A 26 -13.91 15.07 -11.81
N PRO A 27 -14.20 16.39 -11.94
CA PRO A 27 -13.16 17.44 -12.01
C PRO A 27 -12.22 17.46 -10.80
N GLU A 28 -12.72 17.12 -9.62
CA GLU A 28 -11.92 17.01 -8.39
C GLU A 28 -10.90 15.86 -8.46
N ALA A 29 -11.22 14.76 -9.14
CA ALA A 29 -10.28 13.66 -9.37
C ALA A 29 -9.21 14.07 -10.41
N MET A 30 -9.59 14.75 -11.50
CA MET A 30 -8.66 15.27 -12.49
C MET A 30 -7.68 16.26 -11.87
N ALA A 31 -8.15 17.14 -10.98
CA ALA A 31 -7.31 18.11 -10.28
C ALA A 31 -6.20 17.45 -9.45
N VAL A 32 -6.43 16.24 -8.91
CA VAL A 32 -5.40 15.47 -8.19
C VAL A 32 -4.25 15.10 -9.13
N TYR A 33 -4.55 14.60 -10.32
CA TYR A 33 -3.52 14.26 -11.31
C TYR A 33 -2.73 15.49 -11.76
N ASP A 34 -3.41 16.63 -12.00
CA ASP A 34 -2.76 17.87 -12.45
C ASP A 34 -1.83 18.43 -11.37
N ALA A 35 -2.31 18.51 -10.13
CA ALA A 35 -1.51 18.99 -9.01
C ALA A 35 -0.37 18.02 -8.66
N GLY A 36 -0.64 16.70 -8.68
CA GLY A 36 0.34 15.66 -8.44
C GLY A 36 1.43 15.62 -9.51
N SER A 37 1.09 15.82 -10.78
CA SER A 37 2.06 15.88 -11.88
C SER A 37 3.10 16.99 -11.66
N LYS A 38 2.65 18.18 -11.27
CA LYS A 38 3.53 19.30 -10.94
C LYS A 38 4.43 18.98 -9.73
N ALA A 39 3.86 18.37 -8.69
CA ALA A 39 4.57 18.10 -7.45
C ALA A 39 5.62 16.98 -7.60
N ALA A 40 5.32 15.93 -8.36
CA ALA A 40 6.22 14.80 -8.59
C ALA A 40 7.18 14.99 -9.77
N GLY A 41 6.99 16.02 -10.60
CA GLY A 41 7.76 16.20 -11.84
C GLY A 41 7.54 15.08 -12.87
N LEU A 42 6.34 14.48 -12.89
CA LEU A 42 5.94 13.39 -13.77
C LEU A 42 4.61 13.73 -14.46
N ASP A 43 4.44 13.31 -15.70
CA ASP A 43 3.13 13.35 -16.36
C ASP A 43 2.26 12.17 -15.88
N LEU A 44 1.63 12.36 -14.70
CA LEU A 44 0.80 11.32 -14.09
C LEU A 44 -0.44 10.99 -14.91
N ARG A 45 -1.01 11.97 -15.63
CA ARG A 45 -2.16 11.71 -16.53
C ARG A 45 -1.75 10.75 -17.64
N ARG A 46 -0.69 11.06 -18.36
CA ARG A 46 -0.18 10.17 -19.40
C ARG A 46 0.17 8.79 -18.85
N LEU A 47 0.90 8.75 -17.74
CA LEU A 47 1.34 7.48 -17.13
C LEU A 47 0.17 6.61 -16.70
N CYS A 48 -0.81 7.16 -15.97
CA CYS A 48 -1.95 6.40 -15.46
C CYS A 48 -2.93 6.03 -16.58
N PHE A 49 -3.21 6.94 -17.54
CA PHE A 49 -4.28 6.77 -18.52
C PHE A 49 -3.83 6.03 -19.77
N SER A 50 -2.56 6.14 -20.16
CA SER A 50 -2.02 5.57 -21.39
C SER A 50 -0.60 5.00 -21.29
N GLY A 51 -0.02 4.95 -20.10
CA GLY A 51 1.30 4.35 -19.87
C GLY A 51 1.28 2.85 -20.09
N SER A 52 2.41 2.30 -20.54
CA SER A 52 2.54 0.85 -20.70
C SER A 52 2.70 0.14 -19.36
N ALA A 53 2.42 -1.16 -19.32
CA ALA A 53 2.64 -1.96 -18.12
C ALA A 53 4.12 -1.94 -17.68
N GLU A 54 5.05 -1.89 -18.64
CA GLU A 54 6.49 -1.82 -18.36
C GLU A 54 6.87 -0.51 -17.67
N GLU A 55 6.36 0.65 -18.17
CA GLU A 55 6.58 1.95 -17.52
C GLU A 55 6.03 1.96 -16.10
N LEU A 56 4.82 1.41 -15.90
CA LEU A 56 4.15 1.35 -14.60
C LEU A 56 4.79 0.35 -13.62
N MET A 57 5.61 -0.59 -14.09
CA MET A 57 6.33 -1.53 -13.21
C MET A 57 7.54 -0.92 -12.51
N GLU A 58 8.10 0.17 -13.05
CA GLU A 58 9.24 0.84 -12.41
C GLU A 58 8.84 1.42 -11.06
N THR A 59 9.55 1.04 -9.98
CA THR A 59 9.17 1.40 -8.59
C THR A 59 8.98 2.90 -8.39
N GLU A 60 9.84 3.72 -8.99
CA GLU A 60 9.80 5.17 -8.92
C GLU A 60 8.68 5.82 -9.75
N VAL A 61 8.06 5.07 -10.67
CA VAL A 61 6.88 5.47 -11.44
C VAL A 61 5.61 4.93 -10.79
N GLN A 62 5.62 3.67 -10.42
CA GLN A 62 4.47 2.97 -9.86
C GLN A 62 3.94 3.62 -8.58
N GLN A 63 4.83 4.02 -7.66
CA GLN A 63 4.38 4.56 -6.38
C GLN A 63 3.60 5.88 -6.53
N PRO A 64 4.10 6.92 -7.24
CA PRO A 64 3.34 8.14 -7.43
C PRO A 64 2.08 7.96 -8.28
N THR A 65 2.06 7.05 -9.27
CA THR A 65 0.86 6.77 -10.07
C THR A 65 -0.23 6.09 -9.25
N LEU A 66 0.12 5.12 -8.39
CA LEU A 66 -0.82 4.47 -7.48
C LEU A 66 -1.42 5.44 -6.46
N VAL A 67 -0.58 6.27 -5.83
CA VAL A 67 -1.03 7.24 -4.83
C VAL A 67 -1.90 8.31 -5.48
N ALA A 68 -1.52 8.81 -6.66
CA ALA A 68 -2.34 9.78 -7.40
C ALA A 68 -3.72 9.20 -7.75
N THR A 69 -3.77 7.96 -8.28
CA THR A 69 -5.03 7.29 -8.62
C THR A 69 -5.90 7.06 -7.38
N SER A 70 -5.31 6.56 -6.30
CA SER A 70 -6.05 6.34 -5.04
C SER A 70 -6.62 7.64 -4.46
N LEU A 71 -5.83 8.72 -4.48
CA LEU A 71 -6.28 10.02 -3.98
C LEU A 71 -7.29 10.71 -4.93
N ALA A 72 -7.20 10.48 -6.24
CA ALA A 72 -8.20 10.93 -7.20
C ALA A 72 -9.56 10.24 -6.97
N ILE A 73 -9.58 8.93 -6.79
CA ILE A 73 -10.78 8.17 -6.44
C ILE A 73 -11.34 8.63 -5.08
N ASN A 74 -10.47 8.85 -4.08
CA ASN A 74 -10.88 9.40 -2.79
C ASN A 74 -11.52 10.79 -2.92
N ALA A 75 -10.98 11.66 -3.78
CA ALA A 75 -11.57 13.00 -4.01
C ALA A 75 -12.99 12.89 -4.58
N ALA A 76 -13.21 12.01 -5.56
CA ALA A 76 -14.54 11.75 -6.13
C ALA A 76 -15.52 11.16 -5.10
N LEU A 77 -15.09 10.20 -4.26
CA LEU A 77 -15.90 9.63 -3.17
C LEU A 77 -16.31 10.72 -2.17
N ARG A 78 -15.36 11.57 -1.75
CA ARG A 78 -15.64 12.67 -0.82
C ARG A 78 -16.62 13.68 -1.40
N ALA A 79 -16.54 14.02 -2.69
CA ALA A 79 -17.49 14.89 -3.37
C ALA A 79 -18.92 14.30 -3.40
N ARG A 80 -19.05 12.98 -3.27
CA ARG A 80 -20.31 12.22 -3.16
C ARG A 80 -20.72 11.95 -1.70
N GLY A 81 -20.06 12.57 -0.71
CA GLY A 81 -20.41 12.44 0.72
C GLY A 81 -19.84 11.20 1.41
N VAL A 82 -19.09 10.33 0.71
CA VAL A 82 -18.50 9.12 1.30
C VAL A 82 -17.18 9.47 1.98
N VAL A 83 -17.15 9.35 3.29
CA VAL A 83 -15.98 9.66 4.12
C VAL A 83 -15.69 8.50 5.08
N PRO A 84 -14.42 8.21 5.38
CA PRO A 84 -14.05 7.13 6.29
C PRO A 84 -14.02 7.59 7.75
N ASP A 85 -14.28 6.63 8.67
CA ASP A 85 -13.92 6.75 10.09
C ASP A 85 -12.46 6.37 10.31
N TYR A 86 -11.98 5.40 9.52
CA TYR A 86 -10.62 4.86 9.61
C TYR A 86 -9.94 4.80 8.24
N VAL A 87 -8.63 4.91 8.25
CA VAL A 87 -7.80 4.71 7.05
C VAL A 87 -6.64 3.77 7.36
N VAL A 88 -6.32 2.89 6.41
CA VAL A 88 -5.17 1.99 6.43
C VAL A 88 -4.61 1.85 5.03
N GLY A 89 -3.30 1.70 4.90
CA GLY A 89 -2.65 1.49 3.61
C GLY A 89 -1.72 0.28 3.62
N HIS A 90 -1.61 -0.41 2.51
CA HIS A 90 -0.61 -1.46 2.33
C HIS A 90 0.69 -0.84 1.81
N SER A 91 1.75 -0.82 2.60
CA SER A 91 3.05 -0.25 2.20
C SER A 91 2.91 1.20 1.71
N VAL A 92 3.17 1.49 0.42
CA VAL A 92 2.98 2.83 -0.15
C VAL A 92 1.57 3.39 0.03
N GLY A 93 0.58 2.53 0.18
CA GLY A 93 -0.81 2.94 0.46
C GLY A 93 -0.99 3.72 1.77
N GLU A 94 -0.06 3.65 2.74
CA GLU A 94 -0.12 4.48 3.96
C GLU A 94 -0.01 5.98 3.64
N PHE A 95 0.71 6.35 2.57
CA PHE A 95 0.77 7.75 2.11
C PHE A 95 -0.56 8.19 1.50
N SER A 96 -1.24 7.32 0.77
CA SER A 96 -2.62 7.55 0.31
C SER A 96 -3.57 7.68 1.49
N ALA A 97 -3.45 6.82 2.51
CA ALA A 97 -4.28 6.84 3.71
C ALA A 97 -4.15 8.18 4.46
N LEU A 98 -2.93 8.64 4.70
CA LEU A 98 -2.67 9.93 5.36
C LEU A 98 -3.11 11.13 4.52
N GLY A 99 -2.95 11.06 3.19
CA GLY A 99 -3.46 12.06 2.25
C GLY A 99 -4.98 12.13 2.24
N ALA A 100 -5.66 10.97 2.20
CA ALA A 100 -7.11 10.86 2.25
C ALA A 100 -7.69 11.35 3.59
N ALA A 101 -7.00 11.11 4.70
CA ALA A 101 -7.38 11.60 6.03
C ALA A 101 -7.04 13.10 6.24
N GLY A 102 -6.40 13.76 5.27
CA GLY A 102 -6.02 15.17 5.37
C GLY A 102 -4.84 15.44 6.31
N SER A 103 -4.09 14.42 6.71
CA SER A 103 -2.90 14.58 7.56
C SER A 103 -1.72 15.16 6.79
N ILE A 104 -1.61 14.84 5.51
CA ILE A 104 -0.68 15.47 4.55
C ILE A 104 -1.44 15.96 3.34
N GLY A 105 -0.94 17.02 2.69
CA GLY A 105 -1.54 17.52 1.45
C GLY A 105 -1.44 16.49 0.33
N ILE A 106 -2.44 16.45 -0.56
CA ILE A 106 -2.49 15.48 -1.68
C ILE A 106 -1.22 15.58 -2.54
N SER A 107 -0.84 16.80 -2.93
CA SER A 107 0.37 17.04 -3.74
C SER A 107 1.65 16.67 -2.99
N GLU A 108 1.68 16.91 -1.67
CA GLU A 108 2.82 16.53 -0.81
C GLU A 108 2.95 15.01 -0.70
N ALA A 109 1.82 14.29 -0.54
CA ALA A 109 1.81 12.82 -0.52
C ALA A 109 2.38 12.24 -1.82
N ILE A 110 1.96 12.77 -2.98
CA ILE A 110 2.41 12.32 -4.30
C ILE A 110 3.90 12.64 -4.51
N ALA A 111 4.36 13.84 -4.15
CA ALA A 111 5.76 14.21 -4.20
C ALA A 111 6.63 13.33 -3.29
N LEU A 112 6.16 13.08 -2.07
CA LEU A 112 6.88 12.27 -1.09
C LEU A 112 7.03 10.81 -1.54
N VAL A 113 6.01 10.21 -2.16
CA VAL A 113 6.13 8.84 -2.68
C VAL A 113 6.97 8.75 -3.96
N ARG A 114 7.11 9.85 -4.72
CA ARG A 114 8.12 9.93 -5.79
C ARG A 114 9.53 9.81 -5.21
N GLU A 115 9.84 10.55 -4.15
CA GLU A 115 11.12 10.45 -3.44
C GLU A 115 11.31 9.05 -2.83
N ARG A 116 10.24 8.46 -2.26
CA ARG A 116 10.27 7.09 -1.74
C ARG A 116 10.59 6.08 -2.83
N GLY A 117 9.95 6.17 -3.99
CA GLY A 117 10.19 5.29 -5.13
C GLY A 117 11.63 5.36 -5.62
N LEU A 118 12.16 6.58 -5.78
CA LEU A 118 13.56 6.82 -6.14
C LEU A 118 14.54 6.24 -5.11
N ALA A 119 14.28 6.48 -3.82
CA ALA A 119 15.13 5.97 -2.73
C ALA A 119 15.14 4.43 -2.70
N MET A 120 13.96 3.80 -2.87
CA MET A 120 13.84 2.34 -2.89
C MET A 120 14.48 1.72 -4.14
N ALA A 121 14.30 2.32 -5.31
CA ALA A 121 14.95 1.86 -6.54
C ALA A 121 16.48 1.95 -6.46
N ALA A 122 17.00 3.05 -5.90
CA ALA A 122 18.44 3.23 -5.68
C ALA A 122 19.00 2.19 -4.68
N ALA A 123 18.32 1.97 -3.55
CA ALA A 123 18.73 0.97 -2.56
C ALA A 123 18.72 -0.46 -3.13
N ALA A 124 17.74 -0.79 -3.97
CA ALA A 124 17.66 -2.08 -4.65
C ALA A 124 18.80 -2.30 -5.66
N LYS A 125 19.24 -1.25 -6.34
CA LYS A 125 20.42 -1.31 -7.24
C LYS A 125 21.73 -1.51 -6.46
N GLU A 126 21.87 -0.86 -5.30
CA GLU A 126 23.06 -0.99 -4.44
C GLU A 126 23.16 -2.35 -3.76
N ARG A 127 22.02 -2.88 -3.34
CA ARG A 127 21.94 -4.17 -2.64
C ARG A 127 20.83 -5.02 -3.26
N PRO A 128 21.10 -5.72 -4.36
CA PRO A 128 20.12 -6.57 -5.03
C PRO A 128 19.56 -7.65 -4.10
N GLY A 129 18.26 -7.86 -4.21
CA GLY A 129 17.53 -8.87 -3.46
C GLY A 129 16.20 -9.19 -4.10
N SER A 130 15.40 -9.99 -3.43
CA SER A 130 14.12 -10.43 -3.97
C SER A 130 13.07 -10.63 -2.90
N MET A 131 11.84 -10.89 -3.35
CA MET A 131 10.71 -11.23 -2.49
C MET A 131 9.95 -12.43 -3.05
N ALA A 132 9.32 -13.21 -2.18
CA ALA A 132 8.46 -14.31 -2.57
C ALA A 132 7.23 -14.42 -1.65
N ALA A 133 6.08 -14.78 -2.22
CA ALA A 133 4.87 -15.08 -1.47
C ALA A 133 4.83 -16.56 -1.12
N ILE A 134 4.77 -16.88 0.15
CA ILE A 134 4.57 -18.24 0.68
C ILE A 134 3.08 -18.42 0.97
N LEU A 135 2.47 -19.42 0.34
CA LEU A 135 1.04 -19.70 0.42
C LEU A 135 0.79 -21.05 1.06
N GLY A 136 -0.11 -21.09 2.04
CA GLY A 136 -0.63 -22.32 2.63
C GLY A 136 0.09 -22.76 3.91
N LEU A 137 1.12 -22.04 4.36
CA LEU A 137 1.72 -22.23 5.68
C LEU A 137 1.17 -21.20 6.68
N ALA A 138 1.18 -21.56 7.96
CA ALA A 138 0.94 -20.62 9.06
C ALA A 138 2.10 -19.61 9.15
N ASP A 139 1.80 -18.39 9.61
CA ASP A 139 2.77 -17.31 9.72
C ASP A 139 3.97 -17.71 10.59
N GLU A 140 3.72 -18.41 11.71
CA GLU A 140 4.75 -18.89 12.64
C GLU A 140 5.73 -19.87 12.00
N ALA A 141 5.26 -20.71 11.07
CA ALA A 141 6.09 -21.65 10.32
C ALA A 141 7.03 -20.88 9.37
N VAL A 142 6.50 -19.90 8.63
CA VAL A 142 7.32 -19.05 7.74
C VAL A 142 8.31 -18.21 8.52
N GLU A 143 7.93 -17.67 9.68
CA GLU A 143 8.85 -16.95 10.58
C GLU A 143 9.97 -17.87 11.08
N ALA A 144 9.64 -19.12 11.40
CA ALA A 144 10.66 -20.11 11.83
C ALA A 144 11.66 -20.40 10.71
N LEU A 145 11.22 -20.51 9.46
CA LEU A 145 12.09 -20.61 8.29
C LEU A 145 13.02 -19.40 8.16
N CYS A 146 12.46 -18.19 8.26
CA CYS A 146 13.26 -16.96 8.19
C CYS A 146 14.27 -16.84 9.34
N ARG A 147 14.01 -17.41 10.51
CA ARG A 147 14.99 -17.47 11.61
C ARG A 147 16.13 -18.46 11.37
N LYS A 148 15.86 -19.56 10.66
CA LYS A 148 16.86 -20.60 10.32
C LYS A 148 17.77 -20.17 9.17
N ILE A 149 17.25 -19.42 8.21
CA ILE A 149 17.94 -19.00 6.99
C ILE A 149 18.39 -17.54 7.14
N SER A 150 19.70 -17.30 7.05
CA SER A 150 20.25 -15.95 7.17
C SER A 150 19.88 -15.07 5.97
N ASN A 151 19.70 -13.77 6.18
CA ASN A 151 19.41 -12.78 5.14
C ASN A 151 18.07 -12.94 4.41
N VAL A 152 17.08 -13.49 5.10
CA VAL A 152 15.67 -13.48 4.68
C VAL A 152 14.77 -13.14 5.87
N TRP A 153 13.73 -12.35 5.65
CA TRP A 153 12.83 -11.83 6.68
C TRP A 153 11.37 -11.92 6.24
N PRO A 154 10.41 -12.07 7.18
CA PRO A 154 9.01 -11.78 6.92
C PRO A 154 8.84 -10.32 6.49
N ALA A 155 8.11 -10.08 5.40
CA ALA A 155 7.93 -8.76 4.82
C ALA A 155 6.48 -8.29 4.78
N ASN A 156 5.51 -9.15 4.41
CA ASN A 156 4.09 -8.77 4.37
C ASN A 156 3.21 -9.89 4.94
N TYR A 157 2.57 -9.62 6.06
CA TYR A 157 1.50 -10.46 6.64
C TYR A 157 0.18 -10.09 5.96
N ASN A 158 -0.07 -10.67 4.80
CA ASN A 158 -1.19 -10.26 3.93
C ASN A 158 -2.54 -10.78 4.42
N CYS A 159 -2.64 -12.07 4.70
CA CYS A 159 -3.82 -12.71 5.29
C CYS A 159 -3.42 -14.09 5.82
N PRO A 160 -4.25 -14.77 6.63
CA PRO A 160 -3.95 -16.12 7.11
C PRO A 160 -3.52 -17.06 5.98
N GLY A 161 -2.33 -17.67 6.12
CA GLY A 161 -1.73 -18.54 5.11
C GLY A 161 -1.22 -17.83 3.86
N GLN A 162 -0.92 -16.55 3.94
CA GLN A 162 -0.21 -15.79 2.90
C GLN A 162 0.74 -14.77 3.51
N LEU A 163 2.01 -15.14 3.58
CA LEU A 163 3.09 -14.29 4.06
C LEU A 163 4.12 -14.10 2.95
N VAL A 164 4.55 -12.87 2.74
CA VAL A 164 5.64 -12.53 1.81
C VAL A 164 6.95 -12.47 2.59
N ILE A 165 7.98 -13.11 2.05
CA ILE A 165 9.36 -13.04 2.55
C ILE A 165 10.21 -12.15 1.64
N SER A 166 11.26 -11.54 2.21
CA SER A 166 12.11 -10.57 1.53
C SER A 166 13.56 -10.73 2.00
N GLY A 167 14.52 -10.63 1.07
CA GLY A 167 15.92 -10.75 1.46
C GLY A 167 16.88 -10.96 0.30
N LYS A 168 18.06 -11.52 0.60
CA LYS A 168 19.05 -11.90 -0.41
C LYS A 168 18.41 -12.92 -1.36
N THR A 169 18.67 -12.80 -2.65
CA THR A 169 18.04 -13.64 -3.67
C THR A 169 18.18 -15.13 -3.38
N GLU A 170 19.41 -15.60 -3.07
CA GLU A 170 19.67 -17.00 -2.79
C GLU A 170 19.01 -17.48 -1.50
N ALA A 171 18.93 -16.62 -0.47
CA ALA A 171 18.23 -16.92 0.78
C ALA A 171 16.71 -17.03 0.62
N VAL A 172 16.15 -16.18 -0.25
CA VAL A 172 14.72 -16.27 -0.61
C VAL A 172 14.44 -17.56 -1.38
N ASP A 173 15.33 -17.98 -2.31
CA ASP A 173 15.18 -19.23 -3.05
C ASP A 173 15.27 -20.45 -2.14
N GLU A 174 16.22 -20.45 -1.20
CA GLU A 174 16.35 -21.48 -0.17
C GLU A 174 15.09 -21.55 0.70
N ALA A 175 14.59 -20.40 1.17
CA ALA A 175 13.37 -20.33 1.97
C ALA A 175 12.12 -20.81 1.19
N CYS A 176 12.02 -20.50 -0.10
CA CYS A 176 10.96 -21.03 -0.96
C CYS A 176 11.00 -22.55 -1.07
N SER A 177 12.21 -23.11 -1.27
CA SER A 177 12.41 -24.56 -1.37
C SER A 177 12.08 -25.28 -0.06
N GLU A 178 12.51 -24.72 1.07
CA GLU A 178 12.23 -25.27 2.38
C GLU A 178 10.73 -25.15 2.75
N ALA A 179 10.10 -24.00 2.45
CA ALA A 179 8.66 -23.85 2.64
C ALA A 179 7.85 -24.90 1.87
N GLN A 180 8.26 -25.25 0.64
CA GLN A 180 7.62 -26.33 -0.12
C GLN A 180 7.81 -27.71 0.53
N ARG A 181 8.98 -28.01 1.10
CA ARG A 181 9.21 -29.24 1.85
C ARG A 181 8.38 -29.31 3.14
N GLU A 182 8.15 -28.16 3.79
CA GLU A 182 7.30 -28.06 4.98
C GLU A 182 5.79 -28.01 4.65
N GLY A 183 5.41 -28.16 3.36
CA GLY A 183 4.02 -28.28 2.92
C GLY A 183 3.36 -26.98 2.44
N ALA A 184 4.13 -25.94 2.12
CA ALA A 184 3.57 -24.76 1.44
C ALA A 184 2.89 -25.17 0.14
N ARG A 185 1.65 -24.72 -0.03
CA ARG A 185 0.90 -24.99 -1.27
C ARG A 185 1.58 -24.36 -2.49
N ARG A 186 2.19 -23.19 -2.34
CA ARG A 186 2.95 -22.48 -3.36
C ARG A 186 3.98 -21.54 -2.71
N ALA A 187 5.13 -21.41 -3.38
CA ALA A 187 6.10 -20.35 -3.14
C ALA A 187 6.31 -19.61 -4.47
N ILE A 188 5.95 -18.33 -4.55
CA ILE A 188 5.89 -17.57 -5.80
C ILE A 188 6.81 -16.37 -5.70
N ARG A 189 7.84 -16.31 -6.54
CA ARG A 189 8.68 -15.12 -6.70
C ARG A 189 7.85 -13.93 -7.18
N LEU A 190 8.03 -12.80 -6.54
CA LEU A 190 7.38 -11.55 -6.92
C LEU A 190 8.23 -10.80 -7.96
N ARG A 191 7.57 -10.13 -8.89
CA ARG A 191 8.23 -9.25 -9.87
C ARG A 191 8.44 -7.86 -9.25
N VAL A 192 9.46 -7.75 -8.40
CA VAL A 192 9.85 -6.51 -7.72
C VAL A 192 11.35 -6.29 -7.88
N SER A 193 11.78 -5.04 -7.83
CA SER A 193 13.18 -4.64 -8.07
C SER A 193 14.11 -4.88 -6.88
N GLY A 194 13.59 -5.18 -5.68
CA GLY A 194 14.43 -5.30 -4.49
C GLY A 194 13.78 -6.02 -3.31
N ALA A 195 14.57 -6.21 -2.26
CA ALA A 195 14.15 -6.84 -1.00
C ALA A 195 13.48 -5.83 -0.07
N PHE A 196 12.29 -5.33 -0.46
CA PHE A 196 11.56 -4.33 0.31
C PHE A 196 11.06 -4.90 1.65
N HIS A 197 10.80 -4.01 2.62
CA HIS A 197 10.34 -4.35 3.96
C HIS A 197 11.31 -5.29 4.72
N SER A 198 12.61 -5.08 4.49
CA SER A 198 13.69 -5.81 5.15
C SER A 198 14.89 -4.89 5.40
N PRO A 199 15.87 -5.28 6.22
CA PRO A 199 17.11 -4.51 6.43
C PRO A 199 17.93 -4.26 5.15
N PHE A 200 17.63 -4.95 4.05
CA PHE A 200 18.31 -4.78 2.76
C PHE A 200 18.11 -3.39 2.16
N VAL A 201 17.01 -2.72 2.49
CA VAL A 201 16.68 -1.38 1.94
C VAL A 201 16.83 -0.26 2.99
N GLU A 202 17.65 -0.46 4.02
CA GLU A 202 17.90 0.55 5.07
C GLU A 202 18.36 1.89 4.47
N ASN A 203 19.20 1.86 3.43
CA ASN A 203 19.63 3.06 2.71
C ASN A 203 18.47 3.87 2.11
N ALA A 204 17.35 3.23 1.77
CA ALA A 204 16.16 3.95 1.32
C ALA A 204 15.55 4.80 2.44
N ALA A 205 15.50 4.28 3.67
CA ALA A 205 15.01 5.04 4.83
C ALA A 205 15.89 6.26 5.11
N VAL A 206 17.21 6.11 5.02
CA VAL A 206 18.16 7.23 5.19
C VAL A 206 17.91 8.30 4.11
N ARG A 207 17.74 7.91 2.86
CA ARG A 207 17.50 8.83 1.73
C ARG A 207 16.16 9.55 1.81
N LEU A 208 15.12 8.87 2.27
CA LEU A 208 13.78 9.42 2.35
C LEU A 208 13.59 10.38 3.53
N ARG A 209 14.34 10.19 4.63
CA ARG A 209 14.23 10.97 5.87
C ARG A 209 14.19 12.49 5.63
N PRO A 210 15.11 13.13 4.84
CA PRO A 210 15.08 14.58 4.63
C PRO A 210 13.81 15.10 3.97
N ALA A 211 13.13 14.28 3.15
CA ALA A 211 11.85 14.65 2.54
C ALA A 211 10.70 14.55 3.55
N ILE A 212 10.64 13.45 4.32
CA ILE A 212 9.64 13.28 5.39
C ILE A 212 9.78 14.34 6.48
N ASP A 213 11.00 14.75 6.82
CA ASP A 213 11.26 15.74 7.87
C ASP A 213 10.70 17.14 7.55
N LYS A 214 10.45 17.44 6.28
CA LYS A 214 9.84 18.69 5.82
C LYS A 214 8.30 18.70 5.91
N ILE A 215 7.67 17.55 6.07
CA ILE A 215 6.21 17.43 6.10
C ILE A 215 5.66 17.93 7.45
N ASP A 216 4.69 18.82 7.38
CA ASP A 216 3.91 19.27 8.52
C ASP A 216 2.62 18.44 8.64
N PHE A 217 2.71 17.31 9.36
CA PHE A 217 1.57 16.42 9.56
C PHE A 217 0.49 17.09 10.40
N LYS A 218 -0.74 17.08 9.89
CA LYS A 218 -1.93 17.59 10.59
C LYS A 218 -2.67 16.47 11.29
N VAL A 219 -3.47 16.83 12.28
CA VAL A 219 -4.42 15.89 12.91
C VAL A 219 -5.38 15.40 11.83
N PRO A 220 -5.50 14.09 11.59
CA PRO A 220 -6.32 13.54 10.52
C PRO A 220 -7.82 13.66 10.82
N THR A 221 -8.65 13.72 9.77
CA THR A 221 -10.12 13.69 9.89
C THR A 221 -10.66 12.27 10.07
N ALA A 222 -9.88 11.25 9.76
CA ALA A 222 -10.15 9.83 9.98
C ALA A 222 -8.96 9.19 10.71
N GLN A 223 -9.22 8.26 11.61
CA GLN A 223 -8.17 7.62 12.41
C GLN A 223 -7.29 6.72 11.54
N PHE A 224 -5.97 6.85 11.66
CA PHE A 224 -5.01 6.08 10.89
C PHE A 224 -4.50 4.87 11.68
N VAL A 225 -4.55 3.69 11.04
CA VAL A 225 -3.85 2.49 11.51
C VAL A 225 -2.57 2.31 10.69
N SER A 226 -1.42 2.27 11.37
CA SER A 226 -0.16 1.93 10.71
C SER A 226 0.00 0.42 10.59
N THR A 227 0.45 -0.05 9.44
CA THR A 227 0.80 -1.47 9.24
C THR A 227 2.14 -1.87 9.85
N VAL A 228 2.93 -0.92 10.33
CA VAL A 228 4.16 -1.17 11.11
C VAL A 228 3.81 -1.72 12.49
N THR A 229 2.91 -1.05 13.19
CA THR A 229 2.50 -1.39 14.56
C THR A 229 1.22 -2.20 14.62
N ALA A 230 0.42 -2.17 13.55
CA ALA A 230 -0.94 -2.67 13.48
C ALA A 230 -1.87 -2.05 14.54
N LYS A 231 -1.66 -0.75 14.86
CA LYS A 231 -2.41 0.01 15.86
C LYS A 231 -2.89 1.34 15.31
N LEU A 232 -3.94 1.89 15.93
CA LEU A 232 -4.29 3.30 15.77
C LEU A 232 -3.13 4.14 16.28
N GLU A 233 -2.74 5.15 15.50
CA GLU A 233 -1.57 5.97 15.78
C GLU A 233 -1.91 7.45 15.81
N ASP A 234 -1.17 8.18 16.65
CA ASP A 234 -1.27 9.63 16.75
C ASP A 234 -0.33 10.34 15.77
N VAL A 235 -0.67 11.57 15.41
CA VAL A 235 0.05 12.39 14.43
C VAL A 235 1.54 12.55 14.75
N GLN A 236 1.91 12.57 16.05
CA GLN A 236 3.29 12.68 16.51
C GLN A 236 4.16 11.51 16.05
N ARG A 237 3.55 10.35 15.75
CA ARG A 237 4.25 9.14 15.34
C ARG A 237 4.37 8.97 13.82
N TYR A 238 3.57 9.67 13.03
CA TYR A 238 3.48 9.43 11.57
C TYR A 238 4.83 9.55 10.88
N ARG A 239 5.62 10.59 11.23
CA ARG A 239 6.96 10.78 10.68
C ARG A 239 7.87 9.58 10.89
N SER A 240 7.97 9.09 12.11
CA SER A 240 8.82 7.94 12.45
C SER A 240 8.31 6.66 11.80
N LEU A 241 7.00 6.43 11.80
CA LEU A 241 6.38 5.25 11.21
C LEU A 241 6.58 5.17 9.70
N LEU A 242 6.44 6.28 8.97
CA LEU A 242 6.67 6.30 7.52
C LEU A 242 8.13 6.05 7.12
N ILE A 243 9.08 6.31 8.02
CA ILE A 243 10.49 5.94 7.82
C ILE A 243 10.70 4.47 8.17
N GLU A 244 10.20 4.03 9.32
CA GLU A 244 10.34 2.67 9.81
C GLU A 244 9.71 1.64 8.86
N GLN A 245 8.57 1.96 8.24
CA GLN A 245 7.85 1.05 7.33
C GLN A 245 8.69 0.55 6.15
N LEU A 246 9.76 1.27 5.74
CA LEU A 246 10.61 0.85 4.62
C LEU A 246 11.34 -0.46 4.92
N THR A 247 11.72 -0.66 6.19
CA THR A 247 12.46 -1.82 6.66
C THR A 247 11.65 -2.75 7.56
N ALA A 248 10.50 -2.29 8.05
CA ALA A 248 9.59 -3.07 8.88
C ALA A 248 8.60 -3.88 8.04
N PRO A 249 8.11 -5.02 8.54
CA PRO A 249 7.08 -5.78 7.86
C PRO A 249 5.73 -5.03 7.81
N VAL A 250 5.00 -5.22 6.73
CA VAL A 250 3.61 -4.78 6.56
C VAL A 250 2.68 -5.76 7.26
N ARG A 251 2.08 -5.37 8.37
CA ARG A 251 1.19 -6.20 9.21
C ARG A 251 -0.28 -5.99 8.84
N PHE A 252 -0.62 -6.22 7.56
CA PHE A 252 -1.96 -5.92 7.04
C PHE A 252 -3.05 -6.75 7.72
N THR A 253 -2.81 -8.05 7.95
CA THR A 253 -3.74 -8.93 8.69
C THR A 253 -4.08 -8.36 10.05
N GLN A 254 -3.07 -7.96 10.81
CA GLN A 254 -3.23 -7.46 12.16
C GLN A 254 -3.89 -6.06 12.15
N ALA A 255 -3.52 -5.19 11.20
CA ALA A 255 -4.13 -3.86 11.04
C ALA A 255 -5.63 -3.95 10.68
N ALA A 256 -6.00 -4.87 9.78
CA ALA A 256 -7.42 -5.11 9.47
C ALA A 256 -8.20 -5.60 10.69
N ARG A 257 -7.64 -6.54 11.46
CA ARG A 257 -8.25 -7.03 12.72
C ARG A 257 -8.39 -5.95 13.78
N GLU A 258 -7.41 -5.05 13.88
CA GLU A 258 -7.49 -3.89 14.77
C GLU A 258 -8.69 -3.00 14.41
N LEU A 259 -8.87 -2.69 13.13
CA LEU A 259 -10.02 -1.91 12.65
C LEU A 259 -11.36 -2.60 12.91
N ILE A 260 -11.43 -3.91 12.67
CA ILE A 260 -12.62 -4.72 12.97
C ILE A 260 -12.92 -4.67 14.48
N GLY A 261 -11.89 -4.81 15.32
CA GLY A 261 -12.01 -4.69 16.77
C GLY A 261 -12.51 -3.32 17.25
N HIS A 262 -12.24 -2.25 16.48
CA HIS A 262 -12.77 -0.91 16.69
C HIS A 262 -14.15 -0.66 16.06
N GLY A 263 -14.78 -1.69 15.51
CA GLY A 263 -16.14 -1.68 15.00
C GLY A 263 -16.27 -1.34 13.52
N ALA A 264 -15.19 -1.36 12.73
CA ALA A 264 -15.28 -1.25 11.28
C ALA A 264 -15.98 -2.49 10.70
N THR A 265 -17.07 -2.30 9.98
CA THR A 265 -17.86 -3.37 9.37
C THR A 265 -17.90 -3.27 7.84
N THR A 266 -17.60 -2.08 7.30
CA THR A 266 -17.51 -1.81 5.87
C THR A 266 -16.12 -1.30 5.53
N PHE A 267 -15.45 -1.98 4.61
CA PHE A 267 -14.13 -1.62 4.13
C PHE A 267 -14.21 -1.26 2.65
N VAL A 268 -13.76 -0.08 2.29
CA VAL A 268 -13.71 0.41 0.91
C VAL A 268 -12.27 0.37 0.45
N GLU A 269 -11.95 -0.43 -0.56
CA GLU A 269 -10.63 -0.40 -1.20
C GLU A 269 -10.62 0.71 -2.24
N VAL A 270 -9.86 1.77 -1.96
CA VAL A 270 -9.81 3.00 -2.76
C VAL A 270 -8.54 3.01 -3.60
N GLY A 271 -8.65 2.63 -4.86
CA GLY A 271 -7.49 2.53 -5.75
C GLY A 271 -7.64 1.45 -6.80
N PRO A 272 -6.65 1.26 -7.70
CA PRO A 272 -6.75 0.26 -8.77
C PRO A 272 -6.73 -1.17 -8.22
N GLY A 273 -7.43 -2.07 -8.90
CA GLY A 273 -7.53 -3.48 -8.55
C GLY A 273 -8.49 -3.78 -7.38
N ASN A 274 -8.34 -4.96 -6.79
CA ASN A 274 -9.19 -5.45 -5.69
C ASN A 274 -8.43 -6.40 -4.74
N VAL A 275 -7.12 -6.21 -4.63
CA VAL A 275 -6.22 -7.10 -3.89
C VAL A 275 -6.56 -7.12 -2.41
N LEU A 276 -6.70 -5.93 -1.78
CA LEU A 276 -6.97 -5.83 -0.35
C LEU A 276 -8.35 -6.36 0.02
N SER A 277 -9.35 -6.18 -0.86
CA SER A 277 -10.68 -6.77 -0.71
C SER A 277 -10.62 -8.29 -0.71
N GLY A 278 -9.78 -8.87 -1.56
CA GLY A 278 -9.52 -10.31 -1.60
C GLY A 278 -8.82 -10.82 -0.34
N LEU A 279 -7.85 -10.06 0.19
CA LEU A 279 -7.16 -10.39 1.44
C LEU A 279 -8.10 -10.28 2.64
N LEU A 280 -8.89 -9.21 2.71
CA LEU A 280 -9.83 -8.98 3.80
C LEU A 280 -10.85 -10.12 3.96
N LYS A 281 -11.42 -10.62 2.84
CA LYS A 281 -12.33 -11.78 2.86
C LYS A 281 -11.72 -13.04 3.49
N ARG A 282 -10.38 -13.17 3.43
CA ARG A 282 -9.64 -14.28 4.05
C ARG A 282 -9.26 -13.98 5.50
N ILE A 283 -9.17 -12.70 5.88
CA ILE A 283 -8.90 -12.26 7.25
C ILE A 283 -10.17 -12.41 8.10
N ASP A 284 -11.29 -11.89 7.58
CA ASP A 284 -12.60 -11.97 8.21
C ASP A 284 -13.71 -11.86 7.15
N SER A 285 -14.48 -12.94 6.95
CA SER A 285 -15.57 -13.00 5.99
C SER A 285 -16.87 -12.35 6.46
N SER A 286 -16.96 -11.94 7.72
CA SER A 286 -18.15 -11.29 8.31
C SER A 286 -18.25 -9.80 7.96
N VAL A 287 -17.13 -9.17 7.59
CA VAL A 287 -17.10 -7.76 7.19
C VAL A 287 -17.27 -7.61 5.68
N GLN A 288 -17.75 -6.45 5.27
CA GLN A 288 -17.95 -6.15 3.87
C GLN A 288 -16.73 -5.49 3.26
N ALA A 289 -16.31 -5.96 2.08
CA ALA A 289 -15.29 -5.36 1.25
C ALA A 289 -15.89 -4.81 -0.05
N LEU A 290 -15.65 -3.54 -0.33
CA LEU A 290 -16.13 -2.82 -1.52
C LEU A 290 -14.91 -2.25 -2.27
N PRO A 291 -14.46 -2.87 -3.38
CA PRO A 291 -13.45 -2.24 -4.23
C PRO A 291 -14.07 -1.06 -5.01
N VAL A 292 -13.35 0.06 -5.07
CA VAL A 292 -13.70 1.25 -5.85
C VAL A 292 -12.51 1.61 -6.73
N ASN A 293 -12.56 1.18 -7.98
CA ASN A 293 -11.48 1.29 -8.96
C ASN A 293 -11.92 1.81 -10.34
N ASP A 294 -13.24 1.87 -10.59
CA ASP A 294 -13.87 2.39 -11.80
C ASP A 294 -15.11 3.23 -11.47
N LEU A 295 -15.70 3.86 -12.50
CA LEU A 295 -16.86 4.76 -12.32
C LEU A 295 -18.08 4.00 -11.78
N ALA A 296 -18.32 2.77 -12.23
CA ALA A 296 -19.47 1.97 -11.80
C ALA A 296 -19.38 1.60 -10.32
N SER A 297 -18.21 1.17 -9.85
CA SER A 297 -17.97 0.84 -8.44
C SER A 297 -18.00 2.08 -7.54
N LEU A 298 -17.55 3.25 -8.05
CA LEU A 298 -17.66 4.52 -7.35
C LEU A 298 -19.13 4.92 -7.15
N ASP A 299 -19.95 4.86 -8.21
CA ASP A 299 -21.38 5.16 -8.13
C ASP A 299 -22.11 4.21 -7.18
N ALA A 300 -21.79 2.91 -7.24
CA ALA A 300 -22.37 1.92 -6.34
C ALA A 300 -21.98 2.18 -4.86
N ALA A 301 -20.73 2.54 -4.60
CA ALA A 301 -20.29 2.89 -3.25
C ALA A 301 -20.95 4.17 -2.75
N ALA A 302 -21.05 5.21 -3.60
CA ALA A 302 -21.72 6.47 -3.25
C ALA A 302 -23.22 6.28 -2.95
N ALA A 303 -23.93 5.50 -3.76
CA ALA A 303 -25.35 5.21 -3.53
C ALA A 303 -25.62 4.44 -2.23
N ARG A 304 -24.64 3.70 -1.75
CA ARG A 304 -24.76 2.85 -0.56
C ARG A 304 -24.32 3.53 0.74
N LEU A 305 -23.31 4.41 0.65
CA LEU A 305 -22.60 4.93 1.83
C LEU A 305 -22.72 6.46 1.97
N GLY A 306 -23.18 7.16 0.91
CA GLY A 306 -23.37 8.62 0.85
C GLY A 306 -24.68 9.13 1.45
#